data_f5f415ba4a43a02a0f85543fe806bcf9
#
_entry.id   f5f415ba4a43a02a0f85543fe806bcf9
#
_cell.length_a   1.000
_cell.length_b   1.000
_cell.length_c   1.000
_cell.angle_alpha   90.00
_cell.angle_beta   90.00
_cell.angle_gamma   90.00
#
_symmetry.space_group_name_H-M   'P 1'
#
loop_
_entity.id
_entity.type
_entity.pdbx_description
1 polymer ?
#
loop_
_entity_poly.entity_id
_entity_poly.type
_entity_poly.pdbx_seq_one_letter_code
_entity_poly.pdbx_strand_id
1 'polypeptide(L)'
;MSVRWLLEELVKEMDEVPSYLSSNNFNIIVRKLKAKPQLIIIDEIDYLMNDFKTIENLRDIHDKTECPIVFVGMSLVHKKLERYKHLYDRFSEIVKFESFGVTDLKQIFDSLSEIPFTTESIEYIHPKYNRFRQIVQLINQLETYAKDNGITEFTLETIRGLL
;
A
#
# COMPACT_ATOMS: atom_id res chain seq x y z
N MET A 1 9.97 14.31 -6.44
CA MET A 1 9.03 14.19 -7.60
C MET A 1 8.45 15.55 -7.85
N SER A 2 8.37 16.04 -9.10
CA SER A 2 7.80 17.36 -9.41
C SER A 2 6.35 17.26 -9.82
N VAL A 3 5.57 18.34 -9.64
CA VAL A 3 4.18 18.46 -10.13
C VAL A 3 4.06 18.05 -11.60
N ARG A 4 4.99 18.53 -12.43
CA ARG A 4 5.00 18.23 -13.87
C ARG A 4 5.08 16.74 -14.13
N TRP A 5 5.99 16.04 -13.48
CA TRP A 5 6.17 14.60 -13.64
C TRP A 5 4.91 13.84 -13.24
N LEU A 6 4.31 14.18 -12.10
CA LEU A 6 3.07 13.54 -11.64
C LEU A 6 1.93 13.71 -12.66
N LEU A 7 1.74 14.93 -13.16
CA LEU A 7 0.69 15.19 -14.15
C LEU A 7 0.94 14.46 -15.48
N GLU A 8 2.20 14.34 -15.91
CA GLU A 8 2.58 13.56 -17.09
C GLU A 8 2.26 12.07 -16.90
N GLU A 9 2.58 11.48 -15.73
CA GLU A 9 2.26 10.08 -15.44
C GLU A 9 0.74 9.85 -15.36
N LEU A 10 -0.03 10.72 -14.70
CA LEU A 10 -1.49 10.60 -14.67
C LEU A 10 -2.12 10.65 -16.07
N VAL A 11 -1.58 11.48 -16.96
CA VAL A 11 -2.05 11.55 -18.36
C VAL A 11 -1.76 10.24 -19.10
N LYS A 12 -0.57 9.65 -18.90
CA LYS A 12 -0.22 8.35 -19.50
C LYS A 12 -1.10 7.21 -18.98
N GLU A 13 -1.37 7.18 -17.68
CA GLU A 13 -2.27 6.18 -17.08
C GLU A 13 -3.73 6.28 -17.60
N MET A 14 -4.09 7.42 -18.20
CA MET A 14 -5.37 7.63 -18.85
C MET A 14 -5.33 7.37 -20.37
N ASP A 15 -4.30 6.70 -20.87
CA ASP A 15 -4.08 6.40 -22.29
C ASP A 15 -4.03 7.66 -23.17
N GLU A 16 -3.47 8.76 -22.64
CA GLU A 16 -3.32 10.02 -23.36
C GLU A 16 -1.83 10.39 -23.52
N VAL A 17 -1.55 11.24 -24.50
CA VAL A 17 -0.20 11.75 -24.74
C VAL A 17 0.05 13.00 -23.88
N PRO A 18 1.06 12.98 -22.98
CA PRO A 18 1.38 14.12 -22.16
C PRO A 18 1.83 15.33 -22.98
N SER A 19 1.34 16.51 -22.60
CA SER A 19 1.78 17.78 -23.15
C SER A 19 3.05 18.26 -22.45
N TYR A 20 3.84 19.06 -23.13
CA TYR A 20 4.97 19.77 -22.53
C TYR A 20 4.53 20.74 -21.42
N LEU A 21 3.34 21.31 -21.49
CA LEU A 21 2.80 22.26 -20.52
C LEU A 21 1.99 21.53 -19.43
N SER A 22 2.36 21.70 -18.16
CA SER A 22 1.67 21.13 -17.01
C SER A 22 0.20 21.56 -16.94
N SER A 23 -0.13 22.79 -17.34
CA SER A 23 -1.50 23.27 -17.40
C SER A 23 -2.37 22.49 -18.38
N ASN A 24 -1.81 22.07 -19.51
CA ASN A 24 -2.51 21.24 -20.49
C ASN A 24 -2.75 19.83 -19.92
N ASN A 25 -1.74 19.25 -19.28
CA ASN A 25 -1.88 17.93 -18.63
C ASN A 25 -2.97 17.97 -17.55
N PHE A 26 -2.99 18.99 -16.72
CA PHE A 26 -4.04 19.20 -15.73
C PHE A 26 -5.43 19.24 -16.37
N ASN A 27 -5.59 20.01 -17.46
CA ASN A 27 -6.87 20.12 -18.17
C ASN A 27 -7.28 18.79 -18.83
N ILE A 28 -6.34 18.01 -19.37
CA ILE A 28 -6.60 16.66 -19.92
C ILE A 28 -7.15 15.76 -18.81
N ILE A 29 -6.47 15.71 -17.65
CA ILE A 29 -6.89 14.90 -16.48
C ILE A 29 -8.31 15.28 -16.05
N VAL A 30 -8.57 16.58 -15.82
CA VAL A 30 -9.88 17.06 -15.38
C VAL A 30 -10.98 16.70 -16.39
N ARG A 31 -10.72 16.89 -17.68
CA ARG A 31 -11.68 16.54 -18.75
C ARG A 31 -11.98 15.04 -18.76
N LYS A 32 -10.95 14.20 -18.67
CA LYS A 32 -11.10 12.74 -18.66
C LYS A 32 -11.89 12.24 -17.46
N LEU A 33 -11.53 12.70 -16.28
CA LEU A 33 -12.19 12.32 -15.03
C LEU A 33 -13.64 12.78 -14.96
N LYS A 34 -13.97 13.95 -15.54
CA LYS A 34 -15.37 14.40 -15.65
C LYS A 34 -16.18 13.55 -16.64
N ALA A 35 -15.55 13.08 -17.72
CA ALA A 35 -16.22 12.23 -18.70
C ALA A 35 -16.40 10.79 -18.18
N LYS A 36 -15.41 10.27 -17.43
CA LYS A 36 -15.41 8.94 -16.84
C LYS A 36 -14.76 9.01 -15.47
N PRO A 37 -15.54 9.17 -14.37
CA PRO A 37 -15.01 9.20 -13.03
C PRO A 37 -14.22 7.94 -12.68
N GLN A 38 -13.05 8.12 -12.06
CA GLN A 38 -12.14 7.06 -11.67
C GLN A 38 -11.55 7.34 -10.29
N LEU A 39 -11.22 6.28 -9.56
CA LEU A 39 -10.41 6.37 -8.35
C LEU A 39 -8.95 6.57 -8.73
N ILE A 40 -8.31 7.58 -8.12
CA ILE A 40 -6.87 7.78 -8.24
C ILE A 40 -6.20 7.23 -6.97
N ILE A 41 -5.25 6.32 -7.12
CA ILE A 41 -4.43 5.80 -6.02
C ILE A 41 -3.01 6.28 -6.22
N ILE A 42 -2.47 7.00 -5.24
CA ILE A 42 -1.08 7.46 -5.21
C ILE A 42 -0.37 6.66 -4.13
N ASP A 43 0.43 5.70 -4.56
CA ASP A 43 1.28 4.94 -3.65
C ASP A 43 2.60 5.68 -3.37
N GLU A 44 3.23 5.34 -2.25
CA GLU A 44 4.48 5.93 -1.79
C GLU A 44 4.43 7.48 -1.71
N ILE A 45 3.31 8.02 -1.20
CA ILE A 45 3.10 9.47 -1.05
C ILE A 45 4.23 10.17 -0.27
N ASP A 46 5.04 9.42 0.47
CA ASP A 46 6.21 9.88 1.20
C ASP A 46 7.15 10.73 0.33
N TYR A 47 7.31 10.34 -0.94
CA TYR A 47 8.15 11.05 -1.91
C TYR A 47 7.56 12.40 -2.33
N LEU A 48 6.25 12.59 -2.18
CA LEU A 48 5.58 13.86 -2.49
C LEU A 48 5.57 14.82 -1.30
N MET A 49 5.84 14.33 -0.10
CA MET A 49 5.78 15.13 1.14
C MET A 49 6.81 16.26 1.22
N ASN A 50 7.77 16.31 0.31
CA ASN A 50 8.73 17.39 0.21
C ASN A 50 8.29 18.49 -0.78
N ASP A 51 7.25 18.23 -1.58
CA ASP A 51 6.66 19.17 -2.53
C ASP A 51 5.15 19.26 -2.37
N PHE A 52 4.71 20.09 -1.41
CA PHE A 52 3.29 20.29 -1.13
C PHE A 52 2.48 20.79 -2.32
N LYS A 53 3.12 21.49 -3.28
CA LYS A 53 2.45 21.93 -4.50
C LYS A 53 1.90 20.74 -5.29
N THR A 54 2.56 19.60 -5.20
CA THR A 54 2.08 18.36 -5.86
C THR A 54 0.78 17.87 -5.21
N ILE A 55 0.70 17.90 -3.87
CA ILE A 55 -0.53 17.51 -3.15
C ILE A 55 -1.66 18.52 -3.41
N GLU A 56 -1.34 19.81 -3.46
CA GLU A 56 -2.32 20.85 -3.82
C GLU A 56 -2.88 20.65 -5.22
N ASN A 57 -2.08 20.25 -6.20
CA ASN A 57 -2.57 19.93 -7.54
C ASN A 57 -3.51 18.72 -7.54
N LEU A 58 -3.20 17.67 -6.78
CA LEU A 58 -4.11 16.52 -6.62
C LEU A 58 -5.44 16.94 -5.97
N ARG A 59 -5.38 17.78 -4.94
CA ARG A 59 -6.59 18.36 -4.34
C ARG A 59 -7.39 19.16 -5.37
N ASP A 60 -6.75 20.01 -6.17
CA ASP A 60 -7.43 20.81 -7.18
C ASP A 60 -8.08 19.93 -8.27
N ILE A 61 -7.48 18.76 -8.59
CA ILE A 61 -8.10 17.74 -9.44
C ILE A 61 -9.35 17.19 -8.75
N HIS A 62 -9.27 16.78 -7.48
CA HIS A 62 -10.41 16.30 -6.71
C HIS A 62 -11.53 17.36 -6.65
N ASP A 63 -11.22 18.59 -6.27
CA ASP A 63 -12.18 19.69 -6.12
C ASP A 63 -12.92 20.00 -7.45
N LYS A 64 -12.28 19.75 -8.61
CA LYS A 64 -12.87 19.98 -9.94
C LYS A 64 -13.63 18.77 -10.50
N THR A 65 -13.35 17.59 -10.05
CA THR A 65 -13.84 16.33 -10.66
C THR A 65 -14.70 15.51 -9.72
N GLU A 66 -14.61 15.76 -8.41
CA GLU A 66 -15.20 14.98 -7.34
C GLU A 66 -14.72 13.50 -7.31
N CYS A 67 -13.69 13.19 -8.10
CA CYS A 67 -13.12 11.85 -8.11
C CYS A 67 -12.36 11.57 -6.81
N PRO A 68 -12.55 10.40 -6.19
CA PRO A 68 -11.85 10.05 -4.97
C PRO A 68 -10.36 9.87 -5.22
N ILE A 69 -9.52 10.33 -4.28
CA ILE A 69 -8.07 10.14 -4.32
C ILE A 69 -7.66 9.45 -3.02
N VAL A 70 -6.96 8.34 -3.14
CA VAL A 70 -6.39 7.58 -2.02
C VAL A 70 -4.89 7.76 -2.00
N PHE A 71 -4.35 8.18 -0.88
CA PHE A 71 -2.92 8.25 -0.63
C PHE A 71 -2.48 7.06 0.21
N VAL A 72 -1.50 6.34 -0.26
CA VAL A 72 -0.86 5.23 0.46
C VAL A 72 0.57 5.61 0.80
N GLY A 73 0.99 5.39 2.03
CA GLY A 73 2.33 5.77 2.46
C GLY A 73 2.69 5.25 3.84
N MET A 74 3.90 5.53 4.30
CA MET A 74 4.38 5.11 5.60
C MET A 74 3.78 5.94 6.74
N SER A 75 3.83 5.43 7.97
CA SER A 75 3.25 6.05 9.17
C SER A 75 3.75 7.49 9.43
N LEU A 76 4.93 7.86 8.94
CA LEU A 76 5.48 9.21 9.08
C LEU A 76 4.74 10.25 8.24
N VAL A 77 4.06 9.85 7.16
CA VAL A 77 3.27 10.75 6.31
C VAL A 77 2.18 11.44 7.11
N HIS A 78 1.46 10.70 7.93
CA HIS A 78 0.40 11.25 8.77
C HIS A 78 0.91 12.42 9.64
N LYS A 79 2.04 12.23 10.36
CA LYS A 79 2.63 13.27 11.20
C LYS A 79 3.11 14.49 10.40
N LYS A 80 3.54 14.30 9.16
CA LYS A 80 3.91 15.42 8.28
C LYS A 80 2.68 16.17 7.80
N LEU A 81 1.62 15.47 7.41
CA LEU A 81 0.35 16.07 6.98
C LEU A 81 -0.33 16.88 8.08
N GLU A 82 -0.29 16.43 9.35
CA GLU A 82 -0.84 17.17 10.50
C GLU A 82 -0.28 18.59 10.65
N ARG A 83 0.96 18.81 10.18
CA ARG A 83 1.57 20.16 10.18
C ARG A 83 0.93 21.12 9.18
N TYR A 84 0.22 20.57 8.20
CA TYR A 84 -0.45 21.30 7.14
C TYR A 84 -1.97 21.19 7.30
N LYS A 85 -2.51 21.84 8.33
CA LYS A 85 -3.93 21.77 8.73
C LYS A 85 -4.87 21.92 7.53
N HIS A 86 -4.60 22.88 6.64
CA HIS A 86 -5.44 23.15 5.45
C HIS A 86 -5.50 21.98 4.44
N LEU A 87 -4.51 21.08 4.45
CA LEU A 87 -4.54 19.84 3.68
C LEU A 87 -5.14 18.71 4.51
N TYR A 88 -4.73 18.62 5.78
CA TYR A 88 -5.18 17.57 6.70
C TYR A 88 -6.71 17.56 6.88
N ASP A 89 -7.31 18.72 7.02
CA ASP A 89 -8.75 18.91 7.20
C ASP A 89 -9.58 18.52 5.95
N ARG A 90 -8.91 18.21 4.82
CA ARG A 90 -9.55 17.77 3.58
C ARG A 90 -9.62 16.24 3.43
N PHE A 91 -8.90 15.50 4.26
CA PHE A 91 -9.02 14.05 4.28
C PHE A 91 -10.30 13.63 4.97
N SER A 92 -11.15 12.90 4.25
CA SER A 92 -12.39 12.38 4.80
C SER A 92 -12.16 11.20 5.75
N GLU A 93 -11.09 10.43 5.54
CA GLU A 93 -10.77 9.26 6.34
C GLU A 93 -9.26 9.00 6.35
N ILE A 94 -8.76 8.50 7.48
CA ILE A 94 -7.37 8.06 7.64
C ILE A 94 -7.39 6.66 8.24
N VAL A 95 -6.94 5.70 7.44
CA VAL A 95 -6.84 4.29 7.86
C VAL A 95 -5.39 3.99 8.21
N LYS A 96 -5.16 3.48 9.42
CA LYS A 96 -3.84 3.01 9.85
C LYS A 96 -3.80 1.48 9.79
N PHE A 97 -2.83 0.96 9.07
CA PHE A 97 -2.52 -0.46 9.10
C PHE A 97 -1.52 -0.71 10.22
N GLU A 98 -1.92 -1.51 11.19
CA GLU A 98 -1.07 -1.92 12.29
C GLU A 98 -0.34 -3.24 11.96
N SER A 99 0.63 -3.60 12.78
CA SER A 99 1.27 -4.91 12.69
C SER A 99 0.26 -6.01 13.01
N PHE A 100 0.36 -7.14 12.34
CA PHE A 100 -0.52 -8.28 12.58
C PHE A 100 -0.36 -8.84 13.99
N GLY A 101 -1.49 -9.12 14.63
CA GLY A 101 -1.55 -9.93 15.85
C GLY A 101 -1.46 -11.43 15.53
N VAL A 102 -1.40 -12.27 16.58
CA VAL A 102 -1.36 -13.73 16.43
C VAL A 102 -2.58 -14.26 15.69
N THR A 103 -3.75 -13.69 15.97
CA THR A 103 -5.02 -14.08 15.32
C THR A 103 -4.99 -13.78 13.83
N ASP A 104 -4.46 -12.60 13.45
CA ASP A 104 -4.33 -12.21 12.05
C ASP A 104 -3.35 -13.12 11.32
N LEU A 105 -2.21 -13.43 11.98
CA LEU A 105 -1.24 -14.37 11.44
C LEU A 105 -1.88 -15.73 11.17
N LYS A 106 -2.67 -16.26 12.11
CA LYS A 106 -3.35 -17.53 11.93
C LYS A 106 -4.20 -17.51 10.66
N GLN A 107 -5.02 -16.48 10.47
CA GLN A 107 -5.85 -16.35 9.27
C GLN A 107 -5.01 -16.28 7.98
N ILE A 108 -3.85 -15.59 8.03
CA ILE A 108 -2.94 -15.48 6.90
C ILE A 108 -2.32 -16.86 6.56
N PHE A 109 -1.82 -17.59 7.58
CA PHE A 109 -1.29 -18.93 7.38
C PHE A 109 -2.33 -19.91 6.86
N ASP A 110 -3.52 -19.91 7.47
CA ASP A 110 -4.65 -20.77 7.03
C ASP A 110 -5.10 -20.46 5.59
N SER A 111 -4.94 -19.23 5.12
CA SER A 111 -5.36 -18.80 3.78
C SER A 111 -4.30 -18.99 2.71
N LEU A 112 -3.02 -18.89 3.06
CA LEU A 112 -1.92 -18.86 2.10
C LEU A 112 -1.08 -20.14 2.08
N SER A 113 -1.05 -20.90 3.17
CA SER A 113 -0.24 -22.12 3.24
C SER A 113 -1.04 -23.36 2.86
N GLU A 114 -0.43 -24.22 2.04
CA GLU A 114 -0.95 -25.56 1.74
C GLU A 114 -0.75 -26.54 2.91
N ILE A 115 0.21 -26.25 3.79
CA ILE A 115 0.57 -27.09 4.94
C ILE A 115 0.12 -26.40 6.22
N PRO A 116 -0.64 -27.10 7.09
CA PRO A 116 -1.17 -26.50 8.30
C PRO A 116 -0.07 -26.17 9.33
N PHE A 117 -0.30 -25.10 10.08
CA PHE A 117 0.52 -24.67 11.20
C PHE A 117 -0.23 -24.83 12.52
N THR A 118 0.44 -25.35 13.55
CA THR A 118 -0.17 -25.36 14.88
C THR A 118 -0.20 -23.94 15.49
N THR A 119 -1.12 -23.70 16.41
CA THR A 119 -1.23 -22.38 17.06
C THR A 119 0.08 -21.98 17.76
N GLU A 120 0.72 -22.91 18.42
CA GLU A 120 1.98 -22.71 19.13
C GLU A 120 3.13 -22.36 18.18
N SER A 121 3.14 -22.92 16.97
CA SER A 121 4.13 -22.57 15.94
C SER A 121 3.93 -21.14 15.44
N ILE A 122 2.68 -20.71 15.26
CA ILE A 122 2.34 -19.34 14.85
C ILE A 122 2.70 -18.33 15.96
N GLU A 123 2.42 -18.64 17.22
CA GLU A 123 2.81 -17.82 18.37
C GLU A 123 4.33 -17.64 18.45
N TYR A 124 5.10 -18.67 18.11
CA TYR A 124 6.56 -18.61 18.07
C TYR A 124 7.08 -17.76 16.89
N ILE A 125 6.41 -17.81 15.74
CA ILE A 125 6.75 -17.05 14.54
C ILE A 125 6.44 -15.55 14.74
N HIS A 126 5.33 -15.21 15.38
CA HIS A 126 4.77 -13.86 15.46
C HIS A 126 5.78 -12.77 15.90
N PRO A 127 6.61 -12.93 16.94
CA PRO A 127 7.55 -11.89 17.34
C PRO A 127 8.63 -11.56 16.32
N LYS A 128 8.94 -12.51 15.43
CA LYS A 128 9.99 -12.39 14.42
C LYS A 128 9.44 -11.94 13.07
N TYR A 129 8.21 -12.37 12.72
CA TYR A 129 7.58 -12.20 11.42
C TYR A 129 6.16 -11.64 11.58
N ASN A 130 6.01 -10.32 11.51
CA ASN A 130 4.73 -9.64 11.69
C ASN A 130 4.36 -8.70 10.52
N ARG A 131 5.11 -8.79 9.41
CA ARG A 131 4.85 -8.03 8.18
C ARG A 131 4.45 -8.96 7.06
N PHE A 132 3.40 -8.62 6.32
CA PHE A 132 2.82 -9.48 5.27
C PHE A 132 3.86 -10.04 4.30
N ARG A 133 4.74 -9.21 3.75
CA ARG A 133 5.80 -9.66 2.81
C ARG A 133 6.75 -10.70 3.45
N GLN A 134 7.12 -10.51 4.72
CA GLN A 134 7.99 -11.45 5.42
C GLN A 134 7.27 -12.78 5.67
N ILE A 135 5.97 -12.73 6.00
CA ILE A 135 5.15 -13.92 6.21
C ILE A 135 5.02 -14.73 4.92
N VAL A 136 4.70 -14.09 3.80
CA VAL A 136 4.62 -14.76 2.49
C VAL A 136 5.95 -15.41 2.10
N GLN A 137 7.06 -14.71 2.30
CA GLN A 137 8.39 -15.28 2.04
C GLN A 137 8.68 -16.48 2.94
N LEU A 138 8.33 -16.39 4.22
CA LEU A 138 8.51 -17.49 5.17
C LEU A 138 7.67 -18.70 4.78
N ILE A 139 6.39 -18.52 4.44
CA ILE A 139 5.51 -19.62 3.98
C ILE A 139 6.15 -20.33 2.79
N ASN A 140 6.54 -19.60 1.76
CA ASN A 140 7.15 -20.17 0.56
C ASN A 140 8.43 -20.97 0.87
N GLN A 141 9.28 -20.47 1.78
CA GLN A 141 10.50 -21.17 2.20
C GLN A 141 10.18 -22.45 2.98
N LEU A 142 9.24 -22.39 3.91
CA LEU A 142 8.85 -23.53 4.73
C LEU A 142 8.15 -24.60 3.89
N GLU A 143 7.28 -24.24 2.96
CA GLU A 143 6.62 -25.18 2.06
C GLU A 143 7.60 -25.91 1.13
N THR A 144 8.60 -25.17 0.61
CA THR A 144 9.67 -25.79 -0.18
C THR A 144 10.42 -26.83 0.67
N TYR A 145 10.81 -26.44 1.87
CA TYR A 145 11.48 -27.35 2.81
C TYR A 145 10.62 -28.56 3.17
N ALA A 146 9.32 -28.35 3.39
CA ALA A 146 8.40 -29.41 3.76
C ALA A 146 8.22 -30.43 2.63
N LYS A 147 8.13 -29.98 1.38
CA LYS A 147 8.06 -30.87 0.20
C LYS A 147 9.30 -31.76 0.09
N ASP A 148 10.48 -31.21 0.36
CA ASP A 148 11.75 -31.96 0.30
C ASP A 148 11.91 -32.95 1.45
N ASN A 149 11.28 -32.70 2.59
CA ASN A 149 11.45 -33.49 3.82
C ASN A 149 10.19 -34.27 4.23
N GLY A 150 9.12 -34.24 3.44
CA GLY A 150 7.88 -34.99 3.71
C GLY A 150 7.12 -34.49 4.95
N ILE A 151 7.22 -33.19 5.29
CA ILE A 151 6.51 -32.60 6.41
C ILE A 151 5.07 -32.30 6.00
N THR A 152 4.11 -32.75 6.79
CA THR A 152 2.68 -32.56 6.54
C THR A 152 2.02 -31.57 7.48
N GLU A 153 2.73 -31.13 8.53
CA GLU A 153 2.27 -30.13 9.50
C GLU A 153 3.47 -29.42 10.12
N PHE A 154 3.36 -28.10 10.30
CA PHE A 154 4.37 -27.31 11.01
C PHE A 154 4.03 -27.19 12.48
N THR A 155 4.63 -28.04 13.28
CA THR A 155 4.57 -27.99 14.76
C THR A 155 5.58 -27.01 15.32
N LEU A 156 5.43 -26.63 16.60
CA LEU A 156 6.38 -25.79 17.30
C LEU A 156 7.81 -26.38 17.25
N GLU A 157 7.95 -27.70 17.38
CA GLU A 157 9.24 -28.39 17.36
C GLU A 157 9.91 -28.26 15.98
N THR A 158 9.15 -28.51 14.92
CA THR A 158 9.62 -28.35 13.54
C THR A 158 10.08 -26.93 13.27
N ILE A 159 9.29 -25.93 13.67
CA ILE A 159 9.61 -24.52 13.43
C ILE A 159 10.84 -24.05 14.24
N ARG A 160 10.99 -24.51 15.49
CA ARG A 160 12.20 -24.19 16.30
C ARG A 160 13.48 -24.74 15.69
N GLY A 161 13.40 -25.86 14.99
CA GLY A 161 14.56 -26.44 14.30
C GLY A 161 14.95 -25.70 13.01
N LEU A 162 14.03 -24.88 12.46
CA LEU A 162 14.21 -24.18 11.19
C LEU A 162 14.49 -22.69 11.32
N LEU A 163 14.03 -22.03 12.40
CA LEU A 163 14.11 -20.59 12.67
C LEU A 163 14.92 -20.28 13.92
#